data_843df052d1e5f1f8f0666a83ee4265a7
#
_entry.id   843df052d1e5f1f8f0666a83ee4265a7
#
_cell.length_a   1.000
_cell.length_b   1.000
_cell.length_c   1.000
_cell.angle_alpha   90.00
_cell.angle_beta   90.00
_cell.angle_gamma   90.00
#
_symmetry.space_group_name_H-M   'P 1'
#
loop_
_entity.id
_entity.type
_entity.pdbx_description
1 polymer ?
#
loop_
_entity_poly.entity_id
_entity_poly.type
_entity_poly.pdbx_seq_one_letter_code
_entity_poly.pdbx_strand_id
1 'polypeptide(L)'
;MSRQHGETTTMKTLYIFLTRSGTLLSNLVYRLTGAQYTHISLAFDEDLSCLYSSTRKNGYTMFPAGPSREYLNRGVFLMRENIPCALYALEVTDEAYIRAKRRTQHMMHHGELYRFNSLGLLLCWMHIRWRRRRH
;
A
#
# COMPACT_ATOMS: atom_id res chain seq x y z
N MET A 1 33.27 -30.70 19.29
CA MET A 1 33.26 -29.24 19.41
C MET A 1 32.56 -28.65 18.21
N SER A 2 31.23 -28.50 18.32
CA SER A 2 30.39 -27.93 17.23
C SER A 2 30.44 -26.41 17.35
N ARG A 3 31.07 -25.75 16.36
CA ARG A 3 30.98 -24.30 16.21
C ARG A 3 29.61 -23.98 15.67
N GLN A 4 28.74 -23.48 16.52
CA GLN A 4 27.54 -22.80 16.06
C GLN A 4 28.00 -21.50 15.39
N HIS A 5 27.91 -21.47 14.06
CA HIS A 5 27.94 -20.22 13.32
C HIS A 5 26.65 -19.49 13.68
N GLY A 6 26.77 -18.50 14.55
CA GLY A 6 25.70 -17.52 14.73
C GLY A 6 25.53 -16.78 13.41
N GLU A 7 24.50 -17.13 12.63
CA GLU A 7 24.07 -16.33 11.50
C GLU A 7 23.69 -14.96 12.04
N THR A 8 24.50 -13.97 11.76
CA THR A 8 24.17 -12.58 12.02
C THR A 8 23.04 -12.20 11.08
N THR A 9 21.82 -12.31 11.56
CA THR A 9 20.63 -11.90 10.78
C THR A 9 20.71 -10.41 10.55
N THR A 10 21.04 -10.01 9.34
CA THR A 10 21.05 -8.61 8.93
C THR A 10 19.62 -8.10 8.84
N MET A 11 19.33 -7.00 9.53
CA MET A 11 18.01 -6.35 9.49
C MET A 11 18.01 -5.25 8.43
N LYS A 12 16.87 -5.12 7.74
CA LYS A 12 16.59 -4.06 6.78
C LYS A 12 15.26 -3.40 7.08
N THR A 13 15.08 -2.17 6.63
CA THR A 13 13.86 -1.41 6.86
C THR A 13 12.98 -1.38 5.62
N LEU A 14 11.70 -1.72 5.80
CA LEU A 14 10.62 -1.46 4.87
C LEU A 14 9.84 -0.24 5.36
N TYR A 15 9.36 0.57 4.44
CA TYR A 15 8.58 1.75 4.76
C TYR A 15 7.14 1.58 4.28
N ILE A 16 6.18 1.77 5.18
CA ILE A 16 4.75 1.75 4.90
C ILE A 16 4.25 3.18 4.97
N PHE A 17 3.83 3.71 3.84
CA PHE A 17 3.34 5.07 3.70
C PHE A 17 1.82 5.08 3.54
N LEU A 18 1.13 5.64 4.53
CA LEU A 18 -0.32 5.78 4.57
C LEU A 18 -0.71 7.19 4.21
N THR A 19 -1.72 7.36 3.35
CA THR A 19 -2.21 8.68 2.96
C THR A 19 -3.73 8.74 2.85
N ARG A 20 -4.25 9.98 2.92
CA ARG A 20 -5.65 10.28 2.56
C ARG A 20 -5.66 11.37 1.50
N SER A 21 -5.66 10.96 0.25
CA SER A 21 -5.52 11.87 -0.90
C SER A 21 -6.71 12.80 -1.15
N GLY A 22 -7.84 12.60 -0.47
CA GLY A 22 -9.03 13.43 -0.61
C GLY A 22 -9.71 13.33 -1.99
N THR A 23 -9.41 12.31 -2.79
CA THR A 23 -10.15 12.03 -4.03
C THR A 23 -11.57 11.56 -3.71
N LEU A 24 -12.48 11.56 -4.70
CA LEU A 24 -13.85 11.08 -4.48
C LEU A 24 -13.89 9.68 -3.87
N LEU A 25 -13.07 8.75 -4.36
CA LEU A 25 -12.98 7.41 -3.82
C LEU A 25 -12.40 7.40 -2.40
N SER A 26 -11.34 8.18 -2.15
CA SER A 26 -10.75 8.32 -0.82
C SER A 26 -11.76 8.85 0.20
N ASN A 27 -12.54 9.86 -0.17
CA ASN A 27 -13.59 10.43 0.68
C ASN A 27 -14.75 9.44 0.90
N LEU A 28 -15.12 8.67 -0.12
CA LEU A 28 -16.13 7.63 0.01
C LEU A 28 -15.66 6.53 0.99
N VAL A 29 -14.44 6.03 0.83
CA VAL A 29 -13.86 5.03 1.75
C VAL A 29 -13.81 5.58 3.17
N TYR A 30 -13.34 6.81 3.35
CA TYR A 30 -13.31 7.48 4.66
C TYR A 30 -14.70 7.54 5.31
N ARG A 31 -15.73 7.99 4.57
CA ARG A 31 -17.10 8.08 5.08
C ARG A 31 -17.70 6.72 5.43
N LEU A 32 -17.37 5.69 4.65
CA LEU A 32 -17.91 4.35 4.85
C LEU A 32 -17.21 3.58 5.97
N THR A 33 -15.91 3.76 6.14
CA THR A 33 -15.08 2.97 7.06
C THR A 33 -14.70 3.72 8.33
N GLY A 34 -14.67 5.06 8.30
CA GLY A 34 -14.10 5.89 9.35
C GLY A 34 -12.57 5.80 9.45
N ALA A 35 -11.92 5.18 8.46
CA ALA A 35 -10.47 5.00 8.45
C ALA A 35 -9.76 6.34 8.23
N GLN A 36 -8.83 6.69 9.10
CA GLN A 36 -8.06 7.94 9.00
C GLN A 36 -7.27 8.03 7.68
N TYR A 37 -6.73 6.92 7.21
CA TYR A 37 -6.01 6.79 5.95
C TYR A 37 -6.76 5.86 5.02
N THR A 38 -6.76 6.16 3.72
CA THR A 38 -7.53 5.43 2.71
C THR A 38 -6.67 4.87 1.59
N HIS A 39 -5.37 5.11 1.65
CA HIS A 39 -4.39 4.64 0.69
C HIS A 39 -3.13 4.17 1.42
N ILE A 40 -2.55 3.08 0.94
CA ILE A 40 -1.32 2.48 1.46
C ILE A 40 -0.33 2.26 0.32
N SER A 41 0.92 2.64 0.55
CA SER A 41 2.04 2.41 -0.35
C SER A 41 3.22 1.80 0.40
N LEU A 42 4.02 1.00 -0.29
CA LEU A 42 5.24 0.39 0.22
C LEU A 42 6.45 1.05 -0.43
N ALA A 43 7.48 1.34 0.35
CA ALA A 43 8.78 1.77 -0.15
C ALA A 43 9.92 0.92 0.41
N PHE A 44 11.04 0.86 -0.32
CA PHE A 44 12.21 0.08 0.02
C PHE A 44 13.42 0.96 0.40
N ASP A 45 13.22 2.28 0.43
CA ASP A 45 14.22 3.27 0.78
C ASP A 45 13.61 4.38 1.65
N GLU A 46 14.44 5.00 2.46
CA GLU A 46 14.05 6.05 3.41
C GLU A 46 13.61 7.33 2.69
N ASP A 47 14.18 7.62 1.53
CA ASP A 47 13.87 8.81 0.74
C ASP A 47 12.52 8.69 0.04
N LEU A 48 11.85 7.53 0.13
CA LEU A 48 10.57 7.25 -0.55
C LEU A 48 10.66 7.55 -2.05
N SER A 49 11.81 7.23 -2.65
CA SER A 49 12.13 7.55 -4.05
C SER A 49 11.14 6.92 -5.03
N CYS A 50 10.58 5.76 -4.66
CA CYS A 50 9.53 5.08 -5.40
C CYS A 50 8.57 4.39 -4.43
N LEU A 51 7.31 4.73 -4.52
CA LEU A 51 6.22 4.14 -3.76
C LEU A 51 5.50 3.09 -4.63
N TYR A 52 5.22 1.94 -4.05
CA TYR A 52 4.51 0.83 -4.70
C TYR A 52 3.14 0.66 -4.06
N SER A 53 2.10 0.76 -4.86
CA SER A 53 0.72 0.67 -4.40
C SER A 53 -0.19 0.01 -5.42
N SER A 54 -1.47 -0.03 -5.15
CA SER A 54 -2.51 -0.36 -6.12
C SER A 54 -3.37 0.87 -6.34
N THR A 55 -3.26 1.47 -7.52
CA THR A 55 -3.96 2.71 -7.87
C THR A 55 -4.70 2.61 -9.19
N ARG A 56 -5.48 3.64 -9.48
CA ARG A 56 -6.13 3.82 -10.77
C ARG A 56 -5.09 4.10 -11.85
N LYS A 57 -5.19 3.41 -12.98
CA LYS A 57 -4.32 3.63 -14.14
C LYS A 57 -4.60 4.95 -14.86
N ASN A 58 -5.85 5.43 -14.78
CA ASN A 58 -6.29 6.67 -15.39
C ASN A 58 -6.86 7.62 -14.34
N GLY A 59 -6.45 8.87 -14.34
CA GLY A 59 -6.83 9.87 -13.32
C GLY A 59 -8.34 10.17 -13.25
N TYR A 60 -9.10 9.87 -14.30
CA TYR A 60 -10.51 10.23 -14.45
C TYR A 60 -11.50 9.07 -14.24
N THR A 61 -11.05 7.83 -14.32
CA THR A 61 -11.94 6.66 -14.19
C THR A 61 -11.63 5.87 -12.94
N MET A 62 -12.66 5.28 -12.33
CA MET A 62 -12.52 4.40 -11.17
C MET A 62 -11.83 3.08 -11.53
N PHE A 63 -11.84 2.71 -12.80
CA PHE A 63 -11.28 1.49 -13.38
C PHE A 63 -10.56 1.78 -14.71
N PRO A 64 -9.54 1.03 -15.08
CA PRO A 64 -8.92 -0.07 -14.34
C PRO A 64 -7.99 0.43 -13.22
N ALA A 65 -7.91 -0.34 -12.14
CA ALA A 65 -6.95 -0.14 -11.05
C ALA A 65 -6.07 -1.38 -10.88
N GLY A 66 -4.84 -1.19 -10.47
CA GLY A 66 -3.88 -2.27 -10.30
C GLY A 66 -2.53 -1.79 -9.78
N PRO A 67 -1.53 -2.68 -9.72
CA PRO A 67 -0.20 -2.33 -9.24
C PRO A 67 0.38 -1.14 -9.99
N SER A 68 0.91 -0.17 -9.25
CA SER A 68 1.40 1.09 -9.78
C SER A 68 2.60 1.60 -8.98
N ARG A 69 3.49 2.31 -9.67
CA ARG A 69 4.55 3.10 -9.05
C ARG A 69 4.07 4.53 -8.88
N GLU A 70 4.27 5.08 -7.70
CA GLU A 70 3.94 6.45 -7.38
C GLU A 70 5.21 7.21 -6.95
N TYR A 71 5.20 8.50 -7.12
CA TYR A 71 6.31 9.38 -6.78
C TYR A 71 5.76 10.62 -6.06
N LEU A 72 6.39 11.02 -4.96
CA LEU A 72 5.95 12.18 -4.17
C LEU A 72 5.97 13.50 -4.96
N ASN A 73 6.80 13.57 -5.99
CA ASN A 73 6.91 14.73 -6.88
C ASN A 73 6.01 14.65 -8.12
N ARG A 74 4.99 13.79 -8.15
CA ARG A 74 4.09 13.60 -9.30
C ARG A 74 2.66 13.28 -8.88
N GLY A 75 1.74 13.47 -9.81
CA GLY A 75 0.35 13.05 -9.69
C GLY A 75 -0.40 13.73 -8.55
N VAL A 76 -1.14 12.96 -7.77
CA VAL A 76 -2.01 13.46 -6.70
C VAL A 76 -1.25 14.22 -5.61
N PHE A 77 0.03 13.87 -5.39
CA PHE A 77 0.86 14.53 -4.38
C PHE A 77 1.25 15.96 -4.76
N LEU A 78 1.33 16.29 -6.06
CA LEU A 78 1.52 17.67 -6.52
C LEU A 78 0.23 18.48 -6.59
N MET A 79 -0.90 17.81 -6.84
CA MET A 79 -2.18 18.47 -7.04
C MET A 79 -2.85 18.93 -5.74
N ARG A 80 -2.39 18.43 -4.61
CA ARG A 80 -3.00 18.69 -3.30
C ARG A 80 -1.96 19.05 -2.27
N GLU A 81 -2.19 20.17 -1.63
CA GLU A 81 -1.45 20.58 -0.44
C GLU A 81 -2.02 19.89 0.80
N ASN A 82 -1.16 19.67 1.80
CA ASN A 82 -1.54 19.15 3.12
C ASN A 82 -2.29 17.81 3.10
N ILE A 83 -1.74 16.82 2.38
CA ILE A 83 -2.26 15.45 2.42
C ILE A 83 -1.94 14.82 3.79
N PRO A 84 -2.94 14.44 4.60
CA PRO A 84 -2.71 13.69 5.83
C PRO A 84 -1.99 12.40 5.53
N CYS A 85 -0.85 12.15 6.19
CA CYS A 85 -0.03 10.97 5.98
C CYS A 85 0.55 10.44 7.28
N ALA A 86 0.96 9.17 7.26
CA ALA A 86 1.78 8.55 8.28
C ALA A 86 2.81 7.64 7.62
N LEU A 87 4.02 7.65 8.15
CA LEU A 87 5.12 6.80 7.70
C LEU A 87 5.51 5.85 8.83
N TYR A 88 5.53 4.56 8.52
CA TYR A 88 5.99 3.52 9.43
C TYR A 88 7.26 2.89 8.86
N ALA A 89 8.31 2.84 9.68
CA ALA A 89 9.53 2.08 9.41
C ALA A 89 9.41 0.70 10.09
N LEU A 90 9.49 -0.35 9.31
CA LEU A 90 9.36 -1.74 9.77
C LEU A 90 10.69 -2.46 9.57
N GLU A 91 11.34 -2.84 10.67
CA GLU A 91 12.54 -3.67 10.62
C GLU A 91 12.16 -5.12 10.29
N VAL A 92 12.81 -5.67 9.29
CA VAL A 92 12.60 -7.03 8.80
C VAL A 92 13.95 -7.72 8.54
N THR A 93 13.96 -9.05 8.52
CA THR A 93 15.15 -9.79 8.12
C THR A 93 15.47 -9.52 6.65
N ASP A 94 16.75 -9.64 6.28
CA ASP A 94 17.19 -9.48 4.88
C ASP A 94 16.41 -10.38 3.92
N GLU A 95 16.14 -11.63 4.32
CA GLU A 95 15.33 -12.55 3.54
C GLU A 95 13.89 -12.06 3.31
N ALA A 96 13.26 -11.53 4.35
CA ALA A 96 11.90 -10.99 4.27
C ALA A 96 11.88 -9.75 3.35
N TYR A 97 12.89 -8.89 3.45
CA TYR A 97 13.06 -7.72 2.58
C TYR A 97 13.21 -8.13 1.11
N ILE A 98 14.11 -9.06 0.81
CA ILE A 98 14.34 -9.57 -0.55
C ILE A 98 13.07 -10.21 -1.10
N ARG A 99 12.37 -11.01 -0.30
CA ARG A 99 11.11 -11.66 -0.68
C ARG A 99 10.02 -10.63 -1.00
N ALA A 100 9.87 -9.60 -0.16
CA ALA A 100 8.94 -8.50 -0.39
C ALA A 100 9.28 -7.75 -1.70
N LYS A 101 10.54 -7.42 -1.91
CA LYS A 101 11.01 -6.71 -3.11
C LYS A 101 10.76 -7.51 -4.39
N ARG A 102 11.08 -8.80 -4.40
CA ARG A 102 10.81 -9.70 -5.54
C ARG A 102 9.32 -9.78 -5.84
N ARG A 103 8.48 -9.94 -4.81
CA ARG A 103 7.02 -10.01 -4.99
C ARG A 103 6.45 -8.71 -5.54
N THR A 104 6.90 -7.57 -5.02
CA THR A 104 6.49 -6.26 -5.52
C THR A 104 6.90 -6.08 -6.99
N GLN A 105 8.13 -6.42 -7.35
CA GLN A 105 8.59 -6.36 -8.74
C GLN A 105 7.76 -7.28 -9.65
N HIS A 106 7.48 -8.50 -9.22
CA HIS A 106 6.64 -9.43 -9.96
C HIS A 106 5.24 -8.86 -10.21
N MET A 107 4.62 -8.26 -9.19
CA MET A 107 3.30 -7.61 -9.32
C MET A 107 3.35 -6.42 -10.29
N MET A 108 4.45 -5.65 -10.29
CA MET A 108 4.61 -4.54 -11.24
C MET A 108 4.77 -5.00 -12.69
N HIS A 109 5.46 -6.12 -12.92
CA HIS A 109 5.64 -6.69 -14.26
C HIS A 109 4.40 -7.37 -14.81
N HIS A 110 3.61 -7.99 -13.93
CA HIS A 110 2.41 -8.76 -14.28
C HIS A 110 1.14 -8.08 -13.76
N GLY A 111 1.06 -6.77 -13.88
CA GLY A 111 -0.04 -5.95 -13.34
C GLY A 111 -1.43 -6.35 -13.84
N GLU A 112 -1.51 -6.96 -15.01
CA GLU A 112 -2.75 -7.51 -15.59
C GLU A 112 -3.33 -8.68 -14.77
N LEU A 113 -2.50 -9.43 -14.05
CA LEU A 113 -2.94 -10.52 -13.18
C LEU A 113 -3.45 -10.03 -11.82
N TYR A 114 -3.09 -8.79 -11.43
CA TYR A 114 -3.39 -8.21 -10.12
C TYR A 114 -4.39 -7.05 -10.25
N ARG A 115 -5.53 -7.30 -10.89
CA ARG A 115 -6.60 -6.30 -11.02
C ARG A 115 -7.23 -6.02 -9.67
N PHE A 116 -7.50 -4.75 -9.40
CA PHE A 116 -8.18 -4.35 -8.19
C PHE A 116 -9.62 -4.87 -8.15
N ASN A 117 -9.94 -5.66 -7.12
CA ASN A 117 -11.28 -6.20 -6.94
C ASN A 117 -12.13 -5.24 -6.09
N SER A 118 -12.72 -4.26 -6.74
CA SER A 118 -13.60 -3.29 -6.09
C SER A 118 -14.90 -3.89 -5.57
N LEU A 119 -15.41 -4.92 -6.25
CA LEU A 119 -16.58 -5.66 -5.78
C LEU A 119 -16.23 -6.42 -4.49
N GLY A 120 -15.05 -7.05 -4.43
CA GLY A 120 -14.55 -7.69 -3.21
C GLY A 120 -14.39 -6.72 -2.06
N LEU A 121 -13.92 -5.50 -2.32
CA LEU A 121 -13.83 -4.44 -1.31
C LEU A 121 -15.21 -4.05 -0.77
N LEU A 122 -16.19 -3.89 -1.64
CA LEU A 122 -17.57 -3.58 -1.26
C LEU A 122 -18.18 -4.73 -0.43
N LEU A 123 -17.99 -5.97 -0.84
CA LEU A 123 -18.46 -7.16 -0.12
C LEU A 123 -17.79 -7.30 1.26
N CYS A 124 -16.47 -7.07 1.36
CA CYS A 124 -15.76 -7.03 2.64
C CYS A 124 -16.32 -5.95 3.56
N TRP A 125 -16.62 -4.77 3.02
CA TRP A 125 -17.21 -3.68 3.79
C TRP A 125 -18.63 -4.04 4.28
N MET A 126 -19.48 -4.64 3.46
CA MET A 126 -20.83 -5.09 3.85
C MET A 126 -20.76 -6.19 4.91
N HIS A 127 -19.81 -7.13 4.79
CA HIS A 127 -19.59 -8.21 5.75
C HIS A 127 -19.14 -7.69 7.12
N ILE A 128 -18.23 -6.73 7.15
CA ILE A 128 -17.78 -6.06 8.38
C ILE A 128 -18.95 -5.35 9.07
N ARG A 129 -19.80 -4.66 8.33
CA ARG A 129 -20.98 -3.99 8.88
C ARG A 129 -22.04 -4.98 9.37
N TRP A 130 -22.24 -6.07 8.66
CA TRP A 130 -23.19 -7.11 9.08
C TRP A 130 -22.80 -7.76 10.40
N ARG A 131 -21.52 -8.02 10.57
CA ARG A 131 -20.99 -8.62 11.81
C ARG A 131 -21.10 -7.70 13.04
N ARG A 132 -20.94 -6.39 12.84
CA ARG A 132 -21.10 -5.38 13.93
C ARG A 132 -22.54 -5.17 14.38
N ARG A 133 -23.54 -5.50 13.57
CA ARG A 133 -24.96 -5.36 13.92
C ARG A 133 -25.54 -6.55 14.68
N ARG A 134 -24.79 -7.61 14.89
CA ARG A 134 -25.24 -8.82 15.61
C ARG A 134 -24.77 -8.88 17.06
N HIS A 135 -24.20 -7.81 17.60
CA HIS A 135 -23.84 -7.70 19.02
C HIS A 135 -24.67 -6.61 19.69
#